data_1d7a1c60ca1ac92cf63ce99f4d676a73
#
_entry.id   1d7a1c60ca1ac92cf63ce99f4d676a73
#
_cell.length_a   1.000
_cell.length_b   1.000
_cell.length_c   1.000
_cell.angle_alpha   90.00
_cell.angle_beta   90.00
_cell.angle_gamma   90.00
#
_symmetry.space_group_name_H-M   'P 1'
#
loop_
_entity.id
_entity.type
_entity.pdbx_description
1 polymer ?
#
loop_
_entity_poly.entity_id
_entity_poly.type
_entity_poly.pdbx_seq_one_letter_code
_entity_poly.pdbx_strand_id
1 'polypeptide(L)'
;MKHFINLKDIPAKDLRKIITDAKKRKSLRKKLSTLELDKRAPLKGKLLIQMFEKSSLRTRLSFYLAIKQLGGTVLTLRPDELHIGIRSEPISDTAKILGTYADLFMLRTDSEKKLELFKKNLDIPLINGLSPDSHPAQILSDIFTIEEIKKKMVSKLNICWIG
;
A
#
# COMPACT_ATOMS: atom_id res chain seq x y z
N MET A 1 -7.73 -2.17 14.43
CA MET A 1 -7.06 -2.55 13.18
C MET A 1 -6.26 -1.35 12.67
N LYS A 2 -5.05 -1.56 12.13
CA LYS A 2 -4.22 -0.45 11.65
C LYS A 2 -4.39 -0.31 10.13
N HIS A 3 -5.04 0.76 9.70
CA HIS A 3 -4.99 1.21 8.31
C HIS A 3 -3.66 1.91 8.04
N PHE A 4 -3.19 1.87 6.79
CA PHE A 4 -1.96 2.52 6.34
C PHE A 4 -2.32 3.70 5.41
N ILE A 5 -2.73 4.81 6.00
CA ILE A 5 -3.29 5.98 5.29
C ILE A 5 -2.30 7.12 5.19
N ASN A 6 -1.68 7.51 6.32
CA ASN A 6 -0.73 8.60 6.37
C ASN A 6 0.41 8.24 7.33
N LEU A 7 1.64 8.64 7.00
CA LEU A 7 2.81 8.35 7.85
C LEU A 7 2.76 9.07 9.19
N LYS A 8 2.12 10.24 9.26
CA LYS A 8 1.96 10.99 10.51
C LYS A 8 1.17 10.23 11.59
N ASP A 9 0.31 9.28 11.16
CA ASP A 9 -0.55 8.52 12.07
C ASP A 9 0.13 7.24 12.57
N ILE A 10 1.37 6.97 12.14
CA ILE A 10 2.10 5.76 12.45
C ILE A 10 3.32 6.11 13.33
N PRO A 11 3.50 5.45 14.48
CA PRO A 11 4.66 5.69 15.33
C PRO A 11 5.98 5.51 14.58
N ALA A 12 6.93 6.42 14.78
CA ALA A 12 8.24 6.39 14.11
C ALA A 12 8.97 5.05 14.28
N LYS A 13 8.79 4.39 15.44
CA LYS A 13 9.32 3.04 15.72
C LYS A 13 8.79 2.00 14.73
N ASP A 14 7.50 2.07 14.40
CA ASP A 14 6.88 1.10 13.48
C ASP A 14 7.27 1.39 12.02
N LEU A 15 7.35 2.68 11.63
CA LEU A 15 7.91 3.06 10.32
C LEU A 15 9.35 2.57 10.16
N ARG A 16 10.15 2.68 11.21
CA ARG A 16 11.54 2.19 11.21
C ARG A 16 11.62 0.67 11.07
N LYS A 17 10.70 -0.08 11.67
CA LYS A 17 10.60 -1.53 11.48
C LYS A 17 10.29 -1.89 10.02
N ILE A 18 9.36 -1.17 9.38
CA ILE A 18 9.01 -1.38 7.97
C ILE A 18 10.25 -1.20 7.08
N ILE A 19 11.00 -0.10 7.25
CA ILE A 19 12.21 0.17 6.48
C ILE A 19 13.28 -0.92 6.72
N THR A 20 13.45 -1.33 7.97
CA THR A 20 14.44 -2.37 8.34
C THR A 20 14.07 -3.72 7.72
N ASP A 21 12.80 -4.12 7.77
CA ASP A 21 12.31 -5.36 7.13
C ASP A 21 12.46 -5.29 5.61
N ALA A 22 12.14 -4.15 5.01
CA ALA A 22 12.33 -3.95 3.57
C ALA A 22 13.79 -4.08 3.15
N LYS A 23 14.75 -3.51 3.90
CA LYS A 23 16.20 -3.66 3.66
C LYS A 23 16.62 -5.13 3.73
N LYS A 24 16.16 -5.85 4.74
CA LYS A 24 16.43 -7.29 4.91
C LYS A 24 15.87 -8.10 3.75
N ARG A 25 14.61 -7.88 3.36
CA ARG A 25 13.98 -8.57 2.22
C ARG A 25 14.71 -8.26 0.92
N LYS A 26 15.03 -7.01 0.62
CA LYS A 26 15.81 -6.64 -0.57
C LYS A 26 17.13 -7.40 -0.64
N SER A 27 17.86 -7.52 0.48
CA SER A 27 19.11 -8.27 0.53
C SER A 27 18.91 -9.77 0.25
N LEU A 28 17.89 -10.38 0.86
CA LEU A 28 17.60 -11.81 0.66
C LEU A 28 17.13 -12.11 -0.76
N ARG A 29 16.51 -11.16 -1.44
CA ARG A 29 15.99 -11.32 -2.81
C ARG A 29 17.02 -11.12 -3.93
N LYS A 30 18.26 -10.77 -3.64
CA LYS A 30 19.28 -10.49 -4.67
C LYS A 30 19.49 -11.64 -5.68
N LYS A 31 19.22 -12.89 -5.27
CA LYS A 31 19.39 -14.09 -6.10
C LYS A 31 18.09 -14.75 -6.53
N LEU A 32 16.94 -14.16 -6.16
CA LEU A 32 15.63 -14.69 -6.48
C LEU A 32 15.10 -14.09 -7.78
N SER A 33 14.33 -14.85 -8.51
CA SER A 33 13.61 -14.35 -9.68
C SER A 33 12.47 -13.42 -9.27
N THR A 34 11.91 -12.68 -10.25
CA THR A 34 10.91 -11.65 -10.00
C THR A 34 9.68 -12.17 -9.25
N LEU A 35 9.19 -13.36 -9.59
CA LEU A 35 7.99 -13.96 -8.99
C LEU A 35 8.30 -15.02 -7.93
N GLU A 36 9.56 -15.32 -7.68
CA GLU A 36 9.94 -16.29 -6.67
C GLU A 36 9.51 -15.81 -5.27
N LEU A 37 8.97 -16.74 -4.48
CA LEU A 37 8.42 -16.40 -3.17
C LEU A 37 9.52 -16.14 -2.14
N ASP A 38 9.25 -15.22 -1.22
CA ASP A 38 10.05 -15.11 -0.01
C ASP A 38 9.93 -16.40 0.84
N LYS A 39 11.03 -16.83 1.45
CA LYS A 39 11.08 -18.09 2.21
C LYS A 39 9.95 -18.27 3.23
N ARG A 40 9.48 -17.20 3.85
CA ARG A 40 8.39 -17.25 4.85
C ARG A 40 7.00 -17.09 4.25
N ALA A 41 6.89 -16.57 3.02
CA ALA A 41 5.61 -16.31 2.34
C ALA A 41 4.49 -15.81 3.30
N PRO A 42 4.69 -14.69 4.03
CA PRO A 42 3.81 -14.29 5.15
C PRO A 42 2.38 -13.97 4.75
N LEU A 43 2.12 -13.80 3.46
CA LEU A 43 0.78 -13.54 2.91
C LEU A 43 0.22 -14.76 2.16
N LYS A 44 0.75 -15.97 2.39
CA LYS A 44 0.20 -17.18 1.78
C LYS A 44 -1.30 -17.32 2.13
N GLY A 45 -2.12 -17.51 1.10
CA GLY A 45 -3.58 -17.61 1.24
C GLY A 45 -4.29 -16.28 1.49
N LYS A 46 -3.61 -15.13 1.39
CA LYS A 46 -4.18 -13.80 1.55
C LYS A 46 -4.46 -13.14 0.21
N LEU A 47 -5.56 -12.39 0.14
CA LEU A 47 -5.99 -11.64 -1.02
C LEU A 47 -5.88 -10.13 -0.77
N LEU A 48 -5.12 -9.44 -1.61
CA LEU A 48 -5.21 -8.00 -1.77
C LEU A 48 -6.16 -7.68 -2.92
N ILE A 49 -7.20 -6.88 -2.66
CA ILE A 49 -7.92 -6.16 -3.70
C ILE A 49 -7.30 -4.77 -3.83
N GLN A 50 -6.91 -4.39 -5.05
CA GLN A 50 -6.41 -3.04 -5.34
C GLN A 50 -7.30 -2.32 -6.34
N MET A 51 -7.63 -1.07 -6.05
CA MET A 51 -8.45 -0.22 -6.90
C MET A 51 -7.72 1.08 -7.25
N PHE A 52 -7.78 1.44 -8.52
CA PHE A 52 -7.14 2.66 -9.05
C PHE A 52 -8.18 3.50 -9.79
N GLU A 53 -8.51 4.67 -9.24
CA GLU A 53 -9.37 5.66 -9.92
C GLU A 53 -8.59 6.49 -10.96
N LYS A 54 -7.26 6.52 -10.85
CA LYS A 54 -6.37 7.08 -11.86
C LYS A 54 -5.36 6.05 -12.32
N SER A 55 -5.01 6.09 -13.59
CA SER A 55 -4.01 5.19 -14.16
C SER A 55 -2.68 5.28 -13.40
N SER A 56 -2.11 4.13 -13.14
CA SER A 56 -0.83 4.02 -12.43
C SER A 56 -0.11 2.75 -12.82
N LEU A 57 1.00 2.90 -13.52
CA LEU A 57 1.84 1.76 -13.88
C LEU A 57 2.70 1.31 -12.69
N ARG A 58 3.50 2.23 -12.16
CA ARG A 58 4.48 1.92 -11.09
C ARG A 58 3.83 1.38 -9.82
N THR A 59 2.84 2.07 -9.29
CA THR A 59 2.16 1.65 -8.05
C THR A 59 1.45 0.31 -8.25
N ARG A 60 0.76 0.12 -9.38
CA ARG A 60 0.07 -1.13 -9.70
C ARG A 60 1.03 -2.31 -9.74
N LEU A 61 2.14 -2.19 -10.46
CA LEU A 61 3.13 -3.27 -10.57
C LEU A 61 3.85 -3.52 -9.24
N SER A 62 4.22 -2.48 -8.49
CA SER A 62 4.93 -2.64 -7.22
C SER A 62 4.08 -3.37 -6.17
N PHE A 63 2.80 -3.02 -6.03
CA PHE A 63 1.90 -3.74 -5.12
C PHE A 63 1.65 -5.18 -5.61
N TYR A 64 1.39 -5.38 -6.90
CA TYR A 64 1.23 -6.71 -7.46
C TYR A 64 2.44 -7.61 -7.14
N LEU A 65 3.65 -7.15 -7.46
CA LEU A 65 4.87 -7.91 -7.21
C LEU A 65 5.12 -8.14 -5.73
N ALA A 66 4.95 -7.12 -4.90
CA ALA A 66 5.15 -7.24 -3.46
C ALA A 66 4.26 -8.33 -2.84
N ILE A 67 2.96 -8.31 -3.17
CA ILE A 67 2.02 -9.31 -2.65
C ILE A 67 2.36 -10.71 -3.19
N LYS A 68 2.67 -10.84 -4.48
CA LYS A 68 3.08 -12.13 -5.07
C LYS A 68 4.35 -12.68 -4.41
N GLN A 69 5.36 -11.86 -4.24
CA GLN A 69 6.60 -12.24 -3.57
C GLN A 69 6.40 -12.66 -2.11
N LEU A 70 5.42 -12.06 -1.44
CA LEU A 70 5.03 -12.43 -0.07
C LEU A 70 4.08 -13.63 -0.01
N GLY A 71 3.73 -14.24 -1.15
CA GLY A 71 2.90 -15.45 -1.24
C GLY A 71 1.40 -15.21 -1.36
N GLY A 72 0.95 -13.96 -1.46
CA GLY A 72 -0.45 -13.60 -1.60
C GLY A 72 -0.96 -13.56 -3.03
N THR A 73 -2.23 -13.27 -3.17
CA THR A 73 -2.93 -13.07 -4.44
C THR A 73 -3.37 -11.61 -4.58
N VAL A 74 -3.45 -11.10 -5.80
CA VAL A 74 -3.90 -9.74 -6.10
C VAL A 74 -5.03 -9.78 -7.09
N LEU A 75 -6.12 -9.09 -6.78
CA LEU A 75 -7.18 -8.76 -7.70
C LEU A 75 -7.18 -7.24 -7.92
N THR A 76 -7.15 -6.82 -9.18
CA THR A 76 -7.26 -5.39 -9.53
C THR A 76 -8.66 -5.11 -10.01
N LEU A 77 -9.36 -4.20 -9.35
CA LEU A 77 -10.67 -3.72 -9.76
C LEU A 77 -10.55 -2.36 -10.43
N ARG A 78 -11.41 -2.13 -11.41
CA ARG A 78 -11.61 -0.82 -12.04
C ARG A 78 -12.76 -0.09 -11.33
N PRO A 79 -12.78 1.25 -11.35
CA PRO A 79 -13.86 2.02 -10.73
C PRO A 79 -15.24 1.71 -11.31
N ASP A 80 -15.31 1.42 -12.62
CA ASP A 80 -16.54 1.08 -13.35
C ASP A 80 -17.10 -0.32 -12.97
N GLU A 81 -16.26 -1.21 -12.47
CA GLU A 81 -16.69 -2.54 -12.00
C GLU A 81 -17.38 -2.49 -10.62
N LEU A 82 -17.25 -1.40 -9.88
CA LEU A 82 -17.77 -1.28 -8.52
C LEU A 82 -19.05 -0.45 -8.41
N HIS A 83 -19.64 0.00 -9.52
CA HIS A 83 -20.86 0.82 -9.53
C HIS A 83 -20.90 1.94 -8.44
N ILE A 84 -19.77 2.45 -7.99
CA ILE A 84 -19.65 3.51 -7.00
C ILE A 84 -19.89 4.85 -7.67
N GLY A 85 -21.04 5.47 -7.47
CA GLY A 85 -21.40 6.80 -8.03
C GLY A 85 -22.86 6.83 -8.53
N ILE A 86 -23.31 7.77 -9.22
CA ILE A 86 -24.59 8.34 -9.63
C ILE A 86 -25.91 7.47 -9.67
N ARG A 87 -25.87 6.17 -9.60
CA ARG A 87 -27.02 5.25 -9.38
C ARG A 87 -26.66 4.07 -8.47
N SER A 88 -25.78 4.25 -7.54
CA SER A 88 -24.87 3.26 -7.10
C SER A 88 -24.92 3.05 -5.61
N GLU A 89 -24.45 1.88 -5.29
CA GLU A 89 -24.28 1.37 -3.95
C GLU A 89 -23.52 2.35 -3.05
N PRO A 90 -23.96 2.60 -1.81
CA PRO A 90 -23.20 3.38 -0.85
C PRO A 90 -21.81 2.77 -0.62
N ILE A 91 -20.80 3.63 -0.44
CA ILE A 91 -19.43 3.17 -0.12
C ILE A 91 -19.41 2.25 1.11
N SER A 92 -20.33 2.47 2.07
CA SER A 92 -20.48 1.61 3.25
C SER A 92 -20.78 0.16 2.89
N ASP A 93 -21.60 -0.08 1.87
CA ASP A 93 -22.02 -1.41 1.48
C ASP A 93 -20.92 -2.08 0.62
N THR A 94 -20.35 -1.35 -0.34
CA THR A 94 -19.16 -1.78 -1.06
C THR A 94 -18.02 -2.16 -0.11
N ALA A 95 -17.76 -1.36 0.92
CA ALA A 95 -16.71 -1.64 1.91
C ALA A 95 -16.97 -2.93 2.68
N LYS A 96 -18.22 -3.19 3.11
CA LYS A 96 -18.60 -4.44 3.77
C LYS A 96 -18.40 -5.64 2.83
N ILE A 97 -18.84 -5.55 1.58
CA ILE A 97 -18.65 -6.59 0.58
C ILE A 97 -17.16 -6.88 0.38
N LEU A 98 -16.33 -5.86 0.18
CA LEU A 98 -14.88 -6.03 0.06
C LEU A 98 -14.28 -6.74 1.28
N GLY A 99 -14.77 -6.41 2.49
CA GLY A 99 -14.35 -7.04 3.74
C GLY A 99 -14.68 -8.53 3.85
N THR A 100 -15.70 -9.02 3.13
CA THR A 100 -16.04 -10.46 3.10
C THR A 100 -15.14 -11.27 2.17
N TYR A 101 -14.58 -10.65 1.14
CA TYR A 101 -13.81 -11.35 0.11
C TYR A 101 -12.29 -11.18 0.25
N ALA A 102 -11.83 -10.07 0.80
CA ALA A 102 -10.41 -9.73 0.84
C ALA A 102 -9.84 -9.70 2.26
N ASP A 103 -8.53 -9.88 2.35
CA ASP A 103 -7.75 -9.68 3.59
C ASP A 103 -7.16 -8.27 3.69
N LEU A 104 -6.97 -7.59 2.53
CA LEU A 104 -6.43 -6.23 2.44
C LEU A 104 -7.10 -5.52 1.27
N PHE A 105 -7.29 -4.21 1.43
CA PHE A 105 -7.75 -3.35 0.35
C PHE A 105 -6.76 -2.20 0.13
N MET A 106 -6.40 -1.91 -1.11
CA MET A 106 -5.61 -0.75 -1.48
C MET A 106 -6.43 0.15 -2.39
N LEU A 107 -6.51 1.41 -2.04
CA LEU A 107 -7.22 2.42 -2.80
C LEU A 107 -6.28 3.55 -3.24
N ARG A 108 -6.28 3.84 -4.54
CA ARG A 108 -5.73 5.06 -5.11
C ARG A 108 -6.88 5.92 -5.64
N THR A 109 -7.08 7.08 -5.05
CA THR A 109 -8.22 7.97 -5.32
C THR A 109 -7.78 9.44 -5.34
N ASP A 110 -8.57 10.29 -5.98
CA ASP A 110 -8.44 11.74 -5.94
C ASP A 110 -9.38 12.41 -4.92
N SER A 111 -9.99 11.62 -4.04
CA SER A 111 -10.93 12.10 -3.02
C SER A 111 -10.55 11.61 -1.62
N GLU A 112 -10.06 12.51 -0.77
CA GLU A 112 -9.84 12.22 0.66
C GLU A 112 -11.13 11.78 1.34
N LYS A 113 -12.27 12.42 1.02
CA LYS A 113 -13.57 12.03 1.56
C LYS A 113 -13.90 10.57 1.27
N LYS A 114 -13.60 10.09 0.06
CA LYS A 114 -13.83 8.70 -0.32
C LYS A 114 -12.92 7.77 0.47
N LEU A 115 -11.63 8.12 0.61
CA LEU A 115 -10.66 7.36 1.38
C LEU A 115 -11.10 7.21 2.85
N GLU A 116 -11.56 8.30 3.48
CA GLU A 116 -12.06 8.29 4.85
C GLU A 116 -13.36 7.48 5.00
N LEU A 117 -14.27 7.53 4.01
CA LEU A 117 -15.47 6.69 4.00
C LEU A 117 -15.13 5.20 3.95
N PHE A 118 -14.20 4.79 3.10
CA PHE A 118 -13.71 3.42 3.09
C PHE A 118 -13.05 3.05 4.42
N LYS A 119 -12.16 3.88 4.95
CA LYS A 119 -11.50 3.67 6.24
C LYS A 119 -12.49 3.43 7.38
N LYS A 120 -13.59 4.21 7.41
CA LYS A 120 -14.63 4.10 8.44
C LYS A 120 -15.45 2.81 8.36
N ASN A 121 -15.63 2.26 7.16
CA ASN A 121 -16.58 1.17 6.92
C ASN A 121 -15.91 -0.19 6.59
N LEU A 122 -14.60 -0.23 6.43
CA LEU A 122 -13.84 -1.45 6.16
C LEU A 122 -13.46 -2.17 7.45
N ASP A 123 -13.74 -3.46 7.52
CA ASP A 123 -13.29 -4.35 8.60
C ASP A 123 -11.91 -4.96 8.34
N ILE A 124 -11.32 -4.72 7.17
CA ILE A 124 -9.98 -5.17 6.79
C ILE A 124 -9.03 -3.97 6.67
N PRO A 125 -7.69 -4.18 6.73
CA PRO A 125 -6.72 -3.10 6.55
C PRO A 125 -6.87 -2.39 5.20
N LEU A 126 -6.91 -1.06 5.23
CA LEU A 126 -6.88 -0.18 4.07
C LEU A 126 -5.48 0.40 3.90
N ILE A 127 -4.96 0.34 2.67
CA ILE A 127 -3.70 0.96 2.27
C ILE A 127 -4.01 2.12 1.32
N ASN A 128 -3.50 3.32 1.64
CA ASN A 128 -3.53 4.46 0.74
C ASN A 128 -2.47 4.29 -0.37
N GLY A 129 -2.92 4.05 -1.60
CA GLY A 129 -2.07 3.92 -2.79
C GLY A 129 -1.70 5.24 -3.46
N LEU A 130 -2.26 6.33 -3.03
CA LEU A 130 -2.12 7.75 -3.28
C LEU A 130 -3.50 8.41 -3.14
N SER A 131 -3.55 9.49 -2.39
CA SER A 131 -4.66 10.42 -2.30
C SER A 131 -4.15 11.86 -2.48
N PRO A 132 -5.01 12.88 -2.56
CA PRO A 132 -4.57 14.28 -2.65
C PRO A 132 -3.58 14.68 -1.56
N ASP A 133 -3.79 14.23 -0.32
CA ASP A 133 -3.02 14.67 0.83
C ASP A 133 -1.79 13.81 1.13
N SER A 134 -1.73 12.56 0.63
CA SER A 134 -0.67 11.64 1.06
C SER A 134 -0.37 10.50 0.07
N HIS A 135 0.92 10.17 -0.01
CA HIS A 135 1.42 8.94 -0.67
C HIS A 135 2.39 8.19 0.24
N PRO A 136 1.90 7.50 1.27
CA PRO A 136 2.76 6.94 2.32
C PRO A 136 3.78 5.92 1.81
N ALA A 137 3.40 5.08 0.85
CA ALA A 137 4.31 4.10 0.26
C ALA A 137 5.47 4.76 -0.51
N GLN A 138 5.21 5.88 -1.22
CA GLN A 138 6.25 6.61 -1.94
C GLN A 138 7.24 7.23 -0.96
N ILE A 139 6.76 7.92 0.07
CA ILE A 139 7.64 8.58 1.06
C ILE A 139 8.53 7.55 1.76
N LEU A 140 8.00 6.37 2.14
CA LEU A 140 8.83 5.31 2.71
C LEU A 140 9.88 4.78 1.73
N SER A 141 9.55 4.67 0.45
CA SER A 141 10.49 4.27 -0.60
C SER A 141 11.59 5.30 -0.79
N ASP A 142 11.25 6.60 -0.72
CA ASP A 142 12.21 7.69 -0.83
C ASP A 142 13.17 7.69 0.37
N ILE A 143 12.65 7.57 1.59
CA ILE A 143 13.48 7.43 2.81
C ILE A 143 14.40 6.22 2.70
N PHE A 144 13.86 5.07 2.29
CA PHE A 144 14.65 3.86 2.08
C PHE A 144 15.79 4.09 1.09
N THR A 145 15.50 4.70 -0.05
CA THR A 145 16.48 4.97 -1.12
C THR A 145 17.55 5.95 -0.68
N ILE A 146 17.16 7.05 -0.01
CA ILE A 146 18.09 8.04 0.54
C ILE A 146 19.05 7.37 1.52
N GLU A 147 18.54 6.58 2.47
CA GLU A 147 19.37 5.90 3.45
C GLU A 147 20.27 4.84 2.81
N GLU A 148 19.79 4.16 1.78
CA GLU A 148 20.59 3.16 1.04
C GLU A 148 21.77 3.80 0.31
N ILE A 149 21.56 4.94 -0.35
CA ILE A 149 22.59 5.66 -1.11
C ILE A 149 23.54 6.40 -0.16
N LYS A 150 23.00 7.15 0.78
CA LYS A 150 23.80 8.00 1.69
C LYS A 150 24.48 7.22 2.82
N LYS A 151 24.10 5.95 3.04
CA LYS A 151 24.60 5.11 4.15
C LYS A 151 24.42 5.76 5.54
N LYS A 152 23.45 6.66 5.67
CA LYS A 152 23.11 7.40 6.88
C LYS A 152 21.60 7.38 7.09
N MET A 153 21.17 7.43 8.34
CA MET A 153 19.75 7.60 8.67
C MET A 153 19.27 8.97 8.20
N VAL A 154 18.04 9.03 7.71
CA VAL A 154 17.40 10.29 7.25
C VAL A 154 17.40 11.37 8.34
N SER A 155 17.30 11.00 9.62
CA SER A 155 17.38 11.92 10.77
C SER A 155 18.75 12.61 10.95
N LYS A 156 19.78 12.15 10.24
CA LYS A 156 21.13 12.72 10.24
C LYS A 156 21.47 13.46 8.94
N LEU A 157 20.47 13.77 8.14
CA LEU A 157 20.61 14.44 6.86
C LEU A 157 19.84 15.76 6.84
N ASN A 158 20.38 16.74 6.16
CA ASN A 158 19.64 17.94 5.78
C ASN A 158 18.94 17.66 4.45
N ILE A 159 17.63 17.72 4.43
CA ILE A 159 16.80 17.46 3.25
C ILE A 159 16.05 18.72 2.92
N CYS A 160 16.14 19.16 1.66
CA CYS A 160 15.35 20.25 1.12
C CYS A 160 14.35 19.68 0.10
N TRP A 161 13.11 20.05 0.25
CA TRP A 161 12.06 19.76 -0.74
C TRP A 161 11.82 21.04 -1.56
N ILE A 162 11.87 20.90 -2.87
CA ILE A 162 11.59 21.98 -3.82
C ILE A 162 10.51 21.45 -4.77
N GLY A 163 9.31 22.07 -4.75
CA GLY A 163 8.17 21.70 -5.59
C GLY A 163 6.95 22.55 -5.31
#